data_500e4a885e2c3f5bf95fecb937e400d6
#
_entry.id   500e4a885e2c3f5bf95fecb937e400d6
#
_cell.length_a   1.000
_cell.length_b   1.000
_cell.length_c   1.000
_cell.angle_alpha   90.00
_cell.angle_beta   90.00
_cell.angle_gamma   90.00
#
_symmetry.space_group_name_H-M   'P 1'
#
loop_
_entity.id
_entity.type
_entity.pdbx_description
1 polymer ?
#
loop_
_entity_poly.entity_id
_entity_poly.type
_entity_poly.pdbx_seq_one_letter_code
_entity_poly.pdbx_strand_id
1 'polypeptide(L)'
;MKPSILEKLQQLSDRLEEVTHLLGQPEATSDMDNYRKLTREHAELTPVVEVFQNYQLAQSDLADAEEMLSDPEMKDFAAEEIETAKAKIDKLDTELQKLLLPKDADDDKNIFIEVRAGTGGDEAALFAGDLLRMYSRYAERNRWQVEIVSANESELGGYKEVIARIIGLGAYSRLKFESGGHRVQRVPATESQGRIHTSACTVAVMPEADELEDIELNPVDLRIDTFRASGAGGQHINKTDSAVRITHLPTGMVVECQDGRSQHANKAQAMKVLAARLNDAQKREAQAKEAAERKSLIGSGDRSERIRTYNYPQGRVTDHRINLTLHKLDFVMDGDLEEITNALIAEHQAELLAAMGD
;
A
#
# COMPACT_ATOMS: atom_id res chain seq x y z
N MET A 1 -6.61 26.42 13.92
CA MET A 1 -6.84 25.75 12.60
C MET A 1 -6.98 26.80 11.47
N LYS A 2 -6.52 26.48 10.21
CA LYS A 2 -6.66 27.39 9.04
C LYS A 2 -8.13 27.42 8.57
N PRO A 3 -8.68 28.56 8.08
CA PRO A 3 -10.08 28.66 7.62
C PRO A 3 -10.42 27.65 6.51
N SER A 4 -9.49 27.40 5.58
CA SER A 4 -9.67 26.42 4.49
C SER A 4 -9.86 24.98 5.00
N ILE A 5 -9.22 24.63 6.12
CA ILE A 5 -9.38 23.31 6.74
C ILE A 5 -10.76 23.21 7.40
N LEU A 6 -11.22 24.27 8.06
CA LEU A 6 -12.57 24.30 8.66
C LEU A 6 -13.67 24.17 7.61
N GLU A 7 -13.53 24.84 6.47
CA GLU A 7 -14.46 24.71 5.35
C GLU A 7 -14.50 23.30 4.80
N LYS A 8 -13.33 22.65 4.63
CA LYS A 8 -13.26 21.26 4.21
C LYS A 8 -13.89 20.31 5.22
N LEU A 9 -13.67 20.51 6.52
CA LEU A 9 -14.29 19.70 7.58
C LEU A 9 -15.82 19.86 7.59
N GLN A 10 -16.33 21.07 7.34
CA GLN A 10 -17.76 21.28 7.21
C GLN A 10 -18.34 20.52 6.01
N GLN A 11 -17.67 20.57 4.84
CA GLN A 11 -18.08 19.79 3.67
C GLN A 11 -18.09 18.27 3.94
N LEU A 12 -17.13 17.76 4.72
CA LEU A 12 -17.10 16.35 5.12
C LEU A 12 -18.25 16.01 6.06
N SER A 13 -18.64 16.93 6.97
CA SER A 13 -19.80 16.78 7.85
C SER A 13 -21.09 16.69 7.05
N ASP A 14 -21.29 17.64 6.11
CA ASP A 14 -22.45 17.66 5.23
C ASP A 14 -22.52 16.38 4.37
N ARG A 15 -21.36 15.91 3.90
CA ARG A 15 -21.27 14.67 3.12
C ARG A 15 -21.61 13.43 3.95
N LEU A 16 -21.20 13.36 5.22
CA LEU A 16 -21.57 12.26 6.13
C LEU A 16 -23.07 12.20 6.32
N GLU A 17 -23.75 13.35 6.49
CA GLU A 17 -25.20 13.40 6.61
C GLU A 17 -25.90 12.88 5.34
N GLU A 18 -25.42 13.31 4.16
CA GLU A 18 -25.92 12.82 2.88
C GLU A 18 -25.75 11.30 2.73
N VAL A 19 -24.55 10.77 3.00
CA VAL A 19 -24.26 9.34 2.92
C VAL A 19 -25.11 8.55 3.91
N THR A 20 -25.30 9.06 5.13
CA THR A 20 -26.15 8.44 6.16
C THR A 20 -27.60 8.40 5.69
N HIS A 21 -28.10 9.49 5.08
CA HIS A 21 -29.44 9.53 4.52
C HIS A 21 -29.62 8.53 3.37
N LEU A 22 -28.63 8.43 2.45
CA LEU A 22 -28.66 7.48 1.33
C LEU A 22 -28.66 6.03 1.81
N LEU A 23 -27.85 5.69 2.82
CA LEU A 23 -27.82 4.35 3.42
C LEU A 23 -29.12 4.00 4.15
N GLY A 24 -29.86 4.98 4.66
CA GLY A 24 -31.15 4.79 5.31
C GLY A 24 -32.32 4.58 4.34
N GLN A 25 -32.14 4.77 3.03
CA GLN A 25 -33.21 4.57 2.04
C GLN A 25 -33.47 3.08 1.79
N PRO A 26 -34.74 2.66 1.64
CA PRO A 26 -35.10 1.26 1.38
C PRO A 26 -34.46 0.70 0.10
N GLU A 27 -34.15 1.57 -0.85
CA GLU A 27 -33.57 1.23 -2.15
C GLU A 27 -32.04 1.09 -2.12
N ALA A 28 -31.39 1.50 -1.02
CA ALA A 28 -29.93 1.44 -0.89
C ALA A 28 -29.33 0.04 -1.10
N THR A 29 -30.10 -1.00 -0.72
CA THR A 29 -29.68 -2.40 -0.85
C THR A 29 -29.95 -3.00 -2.23
N SER A 30 -30.59 -2.27 -3.15
CA SER A 30 -30.87 -2.75 -4.51
C SER A 30 -29.62 -2.83 -5.38
N ASP A 31 -28.63 -1.94 -5.13
CA ASP A 31 -27.32 -1.93 -5.75
C ASP A 31 -26.24 -2.21 -4.68
N MET A 32 -25.82 -3.47 -4.59
CA MET A 32 -24.86 -3.94 -3.58
C MET A 32 -23.48 -3.29 -3.73
N ASP A 33 -23.07 -2.91 -4.94
CA ASP A 33 -21.76 -2.28 -5.15
C ASP A 33 -21.78 -0.82 -4.70
N ASN A 34 -22.85 -0.11 -4.99
CA ASN A 34 -23.06 1.24 -4.47
C ASN A 34 -23.25 1.24 -2.95
N TYR A 35 -23.98 0.28 -2.40
CA TYR A 35 -24.14 0.12 -0.95
C TYR A 35 -22.79 -0.10 -0.24
N ARG A 36 -21.91 -0.94 -0.78
CA ARG A 36 -20.57 -1.16 -0.23
C ARG A 36 -19.71 0.10 -0.28
N LYS A 37 -19.77 0.86 -1.38
CA LYS A 37 -19.05 2.15 -1.52
C LYS A 37 -19.52 3.15 -0.47
N LEU A 38 -20.82 3.34 -0.34
CA LEU A 38 -21.40 4.26 0.65
C LEU A 38 -21.08 3.83 2.10
N THR A 39 -21.14 2.53 2.39
CA THR A 39 -20.80 2.01 3.72
C THR A 39 -19.32 2.26 4.06
N ARG A 40 -18.42 2.09 3.10
CA ARG A 40 -16.98 2.40 3.28
C ARG A 40 -16.80 3.89 3.50
N GLU A 41 -17.39 4.73 2.66
CA GLU A 41 -17.32 6.19 2.78
C GLU A 41 -17.85 6.66 4.15
N HIS A 42 -18.99 6.12 4.61
CA HIS A 42 -19.53 6.39 5.94
C HIS A 42 -18.53 6.04 7.05
N ALA A 43 -17.93 4.86 7.00
CA ALA A 43 -16.94 4.41 7.98
C ALA A 43 -15.67 5.28 8.00
N GLU A 44 -15.28 5.85 6.86
CA GLU A 44 -14.14 6.74 6.74
C GLU A 44 -14.43 8.15 7.27
N LEU A 45 -15.62 8.67 7.01
CA LEU A 45 -16.03 10.03 7.41
C LEU A 45 -16.40 10.14 8.89
N THR A 46 -17.03 9.11 9.46
CA THR A 46 -17.52 9.13 10.84
C THR A 46 -16.49 9.59 11.86
N PRO A 47 -15.28 9.01 11.95
CA PRO A 47 -14.30 9.42 12.96
C PRO A 47 -13.81 10.85 12.78
N VAL A 48 -13.72 11.34 11.54
CA VAL A 48 -13.32 12.72 11.26
C VAL A 48 -14.38 13.71 11.75
N VAL A 49 -15.65 13.42 11.44
CA VAL A 49 -16.78 14.30 11.82
C VAL A 49 -17.02 14.28 13.32
N GLU A 50 -16.89 13.14 13.99
CA GLU A 50 -17.01 13.05 15.45
C GLU A 50 -15.97 13.93 16.16
N VAL A 51 -14.71 13.87 15.72
CA VAL A 51 -13.64 14.71 16.29
C VAL A 51 -13.89 16.19 15.96
N PHE A 52 -14.41 16.50 14.76
CA PHE A 52 -14.76 17.87 14.38
C PHE A 52 -15.91 18.44 15.22
N GLN A 53 -16.95 17.67 15.47
CA GLN A 53 -18.04 18.07 16.36
C GLN A 53 -17.54 18.35 17.78
N ASN A 54 -16.66 17.49 18.30
CA ASN A 54 -16.03 17.72 19.61
C ASN A 54 -15.16 18.98 19.63
N TYR A 55 -14.49 19.30 18.51
CA TYR A 55 -13.71 20.52 18.35
C TYR A 55 -14.64 21.77 18.36
N GLN A 56 -15.77 21.73 17.65
CA GLN A 56 -16.76 22.81 17.67
C GLN A 56 -17.36 23.02 19.05
N LEU A 57 -17.68 21.93 19.77
CA LEU A 57 -18.16 22.02 21.16
C LEU A 57 -17.11 22.66 22.08
N ALA A 58 -15.84 22.26 21.97
CA ALA A 58 -14.78 22.85 22.77
C ALA A 58 -14.56 24.35 22.46
N GLN A 59 -14.79 24.78 21.20
CA GLN A 59 -14.77 26.20 20.84
C GLN A 59 -15.96 26.96 21.46
N SER A 60 -17.15 26.36 21.50
CA SER A 60 -18.30 26.93 22.18
C SER A 60 -18.04 27.04 23.69
N ASP A 61 -17.57 25.98 24.33
CA ASP A 61 -17.20 25.93 25.75
C ASP A 61 -16.20 27.07 26.08
N LEU A 62 -15.20 27.29 25.19
CA LEU A 62 -14.23 28.38 25.36
C LEU A 62 -14.88 29.75 25.28
N ALA A 63 -15.78 29.99 24.31
CA ALA A 63 -16.47 31.25 24.15
C ALA A 63 -17.38 31.54 25.36
N ASP A 64 -18.12 30.54 25.85
CA ASP A 64 -18.98 30.66 27.03
C ASP A 64 -18.16 30.96 28.28
N ALA A 65 -16.98 30.29 28.46
CA ALA A 65 -16.07 30.56 29.57
C ALA A 65 -15.44 31.97 29.49
N GLU A 66 -15.13 32.46 28.30
CA GLU A 66 -14.62 33.83 28.09
C GLU A 66 -15.72 34.89 28.42
N GLU A 67 -16.98 34.62 28.15
CA GLU A 67 -18.10 35.49 28.55
C GLU A 67 -18.25 35.52 30.07
N MET A 68 -18.09 34.39 30.77
CA MET A 68 -18.14 34.27 32.21
C MET A 68 -17.01 35.06 32.93
N LEU A 69 -15.88 35.36 32.26
CA LEU A 69 -14.84 36.21 32.85
C LEU A 69 -15.28 37.60 33.22
N SER A 70 -16.40 38.08 32.62
CA SER A 70 -16.97 39.41 32.91
C SER A 70 -17.65 39.46 34.30
N ASP A 71 -17.97 38.30 34.90
CA ASP A 71 -18.55 38.18 36.23
C ASP A 71 -17.48 38.00 37.29
N PRO A 72 -17.29 38.93 38.25
CA PRO A 72 -16.27 38.84 39.29
C PRO A 72 -16.37 37.59 40.20
N GLU A 73 -17.61 37.05 40.39
CA GLU A 73 -17.82 35.85 41.22
C GLU A 73 -17.43 34.57 40.51
N MET A 74 -17.41 34.57 39.17
CA MET A 74 -17.09 33.40 38.35
C MET A 74 -15.68 33.42 37.79
N LYS A 75 -14.89 34.45 38.03
CA LYS A 75 -13.62 34.72 37.36
C LYS A 75 -12.60 33.59 37.51
N ASP A 76 -12.44 33.02 38.72
CA ASP A 76 -11.46 31.96 38.98
C ASP A 76 -11.88 30.66 38.30
N PHE A 77 -13.17 30.34 38.34
CA PHE A 77 -13.73 29.17 37.65
C PHE A 77 -13.62 29.31 36.13
N ALA A 78 -13.97 30.47 35.57
CA ALA A 78 -13.86 30.76 34.16
C ALA A 78 -12.41 30.65 33.65
N ALA A 79 -11.42 31.06 34.45
CA ALA A 79 -10.02 30.94 34.08
C ALA A 79 -9.55 29.47 33.97
N GLU A 80 -10.00 28.59 34.87
CA GLU A 80 -9.72 27.14 34.82
C GLU A 80 -10.40 26.46 33.64
N GLU A 81 -11.67 26.82 33.37
CA GLU A 81 -12.40 26.31 32.21
C GLU A 81 -11.75 26.74 30.88
N ILE A 82 -11.28 27.98 30.76
CA ILE A 82 -10.57 28.48 29.57
C ILE A 82 -9.29 27.68 29.34
N GLU A 83 -8.51 27.41 30.38
CA GLU A 83 -7.27 26.62 30.23
C GLU A 83 -7.58 25.19 29.76
N THR A 84 -8.60 24.59 30.35
CA THR A 84 -9.08 23.23 29.99
C THR A 84 -9.60 23.19 28.55
N ALA A 85 -10.42 24.16 28.16
CA ALA A 85 -10.98 24.24 26.80
C ALA A 85 -9.85 24.46 25.77
N LYS A 86 -8.89 25.33 26.03
CA LYS A 86 -7.75 25.54 25.14
C LYS A 86 -6.91 24.27 24.95
N ALA A 87 -6.58 23.58 26.03
CA ALA A 87 -5.84 22.33 25.96
C ALA A 87 -6.60 21.24 25.17
N LYS A 88 -7.92 21.18 25.31
CA LYS A 88 -8.80 20.28 24.55
C LYS A 88 -8.82 20.64 23.06
N ILE A 89 -8.92 21.93 22.72
CA ILE A 89 -8.88 22.44 21.35
C ILE A 89 -7.55 22.09 20.67
N ASP A 90 -6.42 22.32 21.33
CA ASP A 90 -5.10 22.02 20.77
C ASP A 90 -4.92 20.51 20.49
N LYS A 91 -5.41 19.68 21.41
CA LYS A 91 -5.41 18.22 21.23
C LYS A 91 -6.26 17.79 20.03
N LEU A 92 -7.49 18.29 19.94
CA LEU A 92 -8.43 17.96 18.86
C LEU A 92 -7.96 18.52 17.52
N ASP A 93 -7.33 19.71 17.49
CA ASP A 93 -6.71 20.28 16.28
C ASP A 93 -5.63 19.35 15.72
N THR A 94 -4.75 18.86 16.59
CA THR A 94 -3.71 17.90 16.20
C THR A 94 -4.29 16.57 15.69
N GLU A 95 -5.35 16.09 16.33
CA GLU A 95 -6.04 14.85 15.93
C GLU A 95 -6.75 15.00 14.57
N LEU A 96 -7.45 16.11 14.35
CA LEU A 96 -8.08 16.44 13.07
C LEU A 96 -7.05 16.56 11.93
N GLN A 97 -5.92 17.21 12.18
CA GLN A 97 -4.87 17.30 11.19
C GLN A 97 -4.36 15.92 10.76
N LYS A 98 -4.20 14.98 11.71
CA LYS A 98 -3.82 13.59 11.41
C LYS A 98 -4.88 12.84 10.62
N LEU A 99 -6.17 13.01 10.97
CA LEU A 99 -7.28 12.34 10.29
C LEU A 99 -7.51 12.87 8.86
N LEU A 100 -7.12 14.13 8.60
CA LEU A 100 -7.21 14.75 7.27
C LEU A 100 -6.05 14.38 6.34
N LEU A 101 -5.02 13.70 6.85
CA LEU A 101 -3.93 13.23 6.00
C LEU A 101 -4.48 12.27 4.93
N PRO A 102 -3.98 12.36 3.70
CA PRO A 102 -4.37 11.43 2.66
C PRO A 102 -4.01 10.01 3.09
N LYS A 103 -5.03 9.15 3.21
CA LYS A 103 -4.81 7.72 3.41
C LYS A 103 -4.30 7.12 2.11
N ASP A 104 -3.28 6.30 2.20
CA ASP A 104 -2.82 5.49 1.09
C ASP A 104 -3.91 4.45 0.76
N ALA A 105 -4.31 4.37 -0.51
CA ALA A 105 -5.34 3.43 -0.95
C ALA A 105 -4.96 1.96 -0.68
N ASP A 106 -3.67 1.71 -0.54
CA ASP A 106 -3.12 0.38 -0.31
C ASP A 106 -2.96 0.03 1.17
N ASP A 107 -3.19 0.97 2.11
CA ASP A 107 -2.95 0.79 3.55
C ASP A 107 -3.68 -0.44 4.15
N ASP A 108 -4.86 -0.77 3.65
CA ASP A 108 -5.66 -1.90 4.12
C ASP A 108 -5.37 -3.23 3.38
N LYS A 109 -4.51 -3.20 2.34
CA LYS A 109 -4.19 -4.38 1.55
C LYS A 109 -3.31 -5.37 2.29
N ASN A 110 -3.42 -6.63 1.89
CA ASN A 110 -2.43 -7.65 2.18
C ASN A 110 -1.11 -7.29 1.49
N ILE A 111 -0.02 -7.90 1.94
CA ILE A 111 1.30 -7.60 1.38
C ILE A 111 2.06 -8.86 0.97
N PHE A 112 2.95 -8.66 0.02
CA PHE A 112 4.08 -9.54 -0.22
C PHE A 112 5.33 -8.91 0.41
N ILE A 113 6.00 -9.68 1.27
CA ILE A 113 7.31 -9.32 1.80
C ILE A 113 8.36 -10.21 1.14
N GLU A 114 9.31 -9.60 0.48
CA GLU A 114 10.43 -10.27 -0.15
C GLU A 114 11.70 -9.94 0.62
N VAL A 115 12.42 -10.97 1.07
CA VAL A 115 13.69 -10.81 1.75
C VAL A 115 14.77 -11.51 0.91
N ARG A 116 15.79 -10.76 0.51
CA ARG A 116 16.92 -11.27 -0.27
C ARG A 116 18.22 -11.07 0.48
N ALA A 117 19.06 -12.12 0.46
CA ALA A 117 20.43 -12.00 0.89
C ALA A 117 21.20 -11.06 -0.05
N GLY A 118 21.82 -10.04 0.51
CA GLY A 118 22.68 -9.10 -0.18
C GLY A 118 24.16 -9.40 0.02
N THR A 119 24.94 -8.39 0.37
CA THR A 119 26.37 -8.52 0.63
C THR A 119 26.63 -9.30 1.91
N GLY A 120 27.34 -10.42 1.84
CA GLY A 120 27.74 -11.20 3.04
C GLY A 120 27.68 -12.73 2.87
N GLY A 121 27.31 -13.21 1.68
CA GLY A 121 27.29 -14.66 1.39
C GLY A 121 26.33 -15.42 2.32
N ASP A 122 26.80 -16.54 2.90
CA ASP A 122 25.97 -17.41 3.75
C ASP A 122 25.43 -16.70 4.99
N GLU A 123 26.19 -15.78 5.57
CA GLU A 123 25.71 -14.97 6.71
C GLU A 123 24.53 -14.09 6.34
N ALA A 124 24.52 -13.51 5.14
CA ALA A 124 23.37 -12.76 4.66
C ALA A 124 22.15 -13.67 4.46
N ALA A 125 22.35 -14.91 4.01
CA ALA A 125 21.26 -15.88 3.87
C ALA A 125 20.68 -16.30 5.23
N LEU A 126 21.52 -16.51 6.24
CA LEU A 126 21.07 -16.77 7.62
C LEU A 126 20.30 -15.60 8.17
N PHE A 127 20.79 -14.37 7.96
CA PHE A 127 20.12 -13.16 8.41
C PHE A 127 18.78 -12.93 7.69
N ALA A 128 18.65 -13.29 6.41
CA ALA A 128 17.37 -13.28 5.71
C ALA A 128 16.33 -14.19 6.39
N GLY A 129 16.75 -15.35 6.87
CA GLY A 129 15.93 -16.25 7.67
C GLY A 129 15.52 -15.63 9.01
N ASP A 130 16.43 -14.95 9.68
CA ASP A 130 16.13 -14.25 10.93
C ASP A 130 15.14 -13.09 10.72
N LEU A 131 15.28 -12.32 9.64
CA LEU A 131 14.34 -11.27 9.28
C LEU A 131 12.95 -11.84 8.96
N LEU A 132 12.86 -12.92 8.19
CA LEU A 132 11.57 -13.57 7.91
C LEU A 132 10.90 -14.03 9.22
N ARG A 133 11.67 -14.62 10.13
CA ARG A 133 11.15 -15.02 11.45
C ARG A 133 10.66 -13.82 12.25
N MET A 134 11.41 -12.72 12.27
CA MET A 134 11.03 -11.47 12.92
C MET A 134 9.69 -10.95 12.40
N TYR A 135 9.51 -10.87 11.07
CA TYR A 135 8.25 -10.42 10.47
C TYR A 135 7.12 -11.41 10.70
N SER A 136 7.39 -12.72 10.68
CA SER A 136 6.37 -13.73 11.00
C SER A 136 5.88 -13.61 12.45
N ARG A 137 6.79 -13.38 13.41
CA ARG A 137 6.44 -13.12 14.79
C ARG A 137 5.65 -11.82 14.97
N TYR A 138 6.03 -10.77 14.26
CA TYR A 138 5.26 -9.52 14.24
C TYR A 138 3.85 -9.72 13.69
N ALA A 139 3.71 -10.47 12.61
CA ALA A 139 2.43 -10.82 12.03
C ALA A 139 1.55 -11.63 13.02
N GLU A 140 2.12 -12.64 13.68
CA GLU A 140 1.43 -13.42 14.72
C GLU A 140 0.89 -12.53 15.86
N ARG A 141 1.69 -11.57 16.34
CA ARG A 141 1.28 -10.60 17.37
C ARG A 141 0.11 -9.74 16.94
N ASN A 142 0.05 -9.39 15.64
CA ASN A 142 -1.04 -8.62 15.05
C ASN A 142 -2.21 -9.51 14.56
N ARG A 143 -2.17 -10.83 14.80
CA ARG A 143 -3.16 -11.81 14.34
C ARG A 143 -3.30 -11.88 12.81
N TRP A 144 -2.22 -11.63 12.10
CA TRP A 144 -2.13 -11.78 10.66
C TRP A 144 -1.65 -13.17 10.29
N GLN A 145 -2.04 -13.66 9.14
CA GLN A 145 -1.58 -14.94 8.59
C GLN A 145 -0.33 -14.72 7.74
N VAL A 146 0.59 -15.68 7.76
CA VAL A 146 1.81 -15.67 6.96
C VAL A 146 1.86 -16.93 6.12
N GLU A 147 1.97 -16.77 4.80
CA GLU A 147 2.09 -17.85 3.83
C GLU A 147 3.41 -17.69 3.05
N ILE A 148 4.24 -18.71 3.03
CA ILE A 148 5.45 -18.70 2.19
C ILE A 148 5.03 -19.02 0.76
N VAL A 149 5.25 -18.06 -0.14
CA VAL A 149 4.90 -18.18 -1.57
C VAL A 149 6.06 -18.81 -2.35
N SER A 150 7.29 -18.40 -2.05
CA SER A 150 8.50 -18.91 -2.70
C SER A 150 9.67 -18.84 -1.73
N ALA A 151 10.53 -19.86 -1.76
CA ALA A 151 11.72 -19.91 -0.94
C ALA A 151 12.88 -20.52 -1.74
N ASN A 152 13.99 -19.81 -1.76
CA ASN A 152 15.26 -20.31 -2.28
C ASN A 152 16.24 -20.43 -1.10
N GLU A 153 16.35 -21.66 -0.59
CA GLU A 153 17.15 -21.96 0.60
C GLU A 153 18.66 -21.95 0.29
N SER A 154 19.46 -21.61 1.31
CA SER A 154 20.92 -21.73 1.25
C SER A 154 21.36 -23.07 1.83
N GLU A 155 22.49 -23.60 1.34
CA GLU A 155 23.07 -24.90 1.79
C GLU A 155 23.41 -24.90 3.31
N LEU A 156 23.77 -23.75 3.87
CA LEU A 156 24.09 -23.58 5.30
C LEU A 156 22.92 -23.13 6.15
N GLY A 157 21.71 -23.16 5.60
CA GLY A 157 20.47 -22.66 6.23
C GLY A 157 20.18 -21.21 5.88
N GLY A 158 18.95 -20.77 6.23
CA GLY A 158 18.44 -19.46 5.80
C GLY A 158 18.05 -19.44 4.33
N TYR A 159 17.89 -18.24 3.77
CA TYR A 159 17.36 -18.05 2.43
C TYR A 159 18.22 -17.11 1.59
N LYS A 160 18.53 -17.51 0.35
CA LYS A 160 19.04 -16.58 -0.66
C LYS A 160 17.98 -15.58 -1.06
N GLU A 161 16.74 -16.06 -1.13
CA GLU A 161 15.56 -15.27 -1.39
C GLU A 161 14.34 -15.97 -0.78
N VAL A 162 13.46 -15.24 -0.14
CA VAL A 162 12.18 -15.75 0.33
C VAL A 162 11.10 -14.70 0.12
N ILE A 163 9.95 -15.14 -0.37
CA ILE A 163 8.76 -14.33 -0.57
C ILE A 163 7.65 -14.91 0.31
N ALA A 164 7.13 -14.10 1.20
CA ALA A 164 6.00 -14.45 2.04
C ALA A 164 4.85 -13.47 1.82
N ARG A 165 3.63 -14.00 1.82
CA ARG A 165 2.39 -13.21 1.81
C ARG A 165 1.93 -13.04 3.24
N ILE A 166 1.65 -11.81 3.64
CA ILE A 166 1.08 -11.48 4.95
C ILE A 166 -0.36 -10.99 4.72
N ILE A 167 -1.31 -11.71 5.30
CA ILE A 167 -2.74 -11.48 5.15
C ILE A 167 -3.28 -10.89 6.44
N GLY A 168 -3.72 -9.64 6.37
CA GLY A 168 -4.31 -8.97 7.52
C GLY A 168 -4.59 -7.49 7.27
N LEU A 169 -5.65 -7.00 7.91
CA LEU A 169 -6.04 -5.60 7.80
C LEU A 169 -4.94 -4.68 8.34
N GLY A 170 -4.56 -3.67 7.54
CA GLY A 170 -3.53 -2.70 7.92
C GLY A 170 -2.09 -3.24 7.85
N ALA A 171 -1.86 -4.40 7.21
CA ALA A 171 -0.51 -4.96 7.08
C ALA A 171 0.41 -4.03 6.28
N TYR A 172 -0.07 -3.47 5.18
CA TYR A 172 0.70 -2.54 4.37
C TYR A 172 1.01 -1.24 5.11
N SER A 173 0.04 -0.63 5.76
CA SER A 173 0.22 0.63 6.49
C SER A 173 1.33 0.57 7.54
N ARG A 174 1.53 -0.60 8.16
CA ARG A 174 2.55 -0.80 9.19
C ARG A 174 3.90 -1.24 8.63
N LEU A 175 3.93 -2.08 7.60
CA LEU A 175 5.15 -2.68 7.08
C LEU A 175 5.74 -2.00 5.85
N LYS A 176 5.02 -1.08 5.19
CA LYS A 176 5.53 -0.36 4.00
C LYS A 176 6.88 0.34 4.23
N PHE A 177 7.16 0.75 5.46
CA PHE A 177 8.43 1.39 5.84
C PHE A 177 9.59 0.40 6.03
N GLU A 178 9.35 -0.90 5.96
CA GLU A 178 10.41 -1.90 6.10
C GLU A 178 11.20 -2.14 4.81
N SER A 179 10.77 -1.56 3.69
CA SER A 179 11.47 -1.67 2.41
C SER A 179 12.82 -0.95 2.46
N GLY A 180 13.88 -1.66 2.05
CA GLY A 180 15.25 -1.12 1.98
C GLY A 180 16.33 -2.10 2.43
N GLY A 181 17.52 -1.56 2.69
CA GLY A 181 18.70 -2.33 3.13
C GLY A 181 18.73 -2.52 4.66
N HIS A 182 18.78 -3.75 5.11
CA HIS A 182 18.92 -4.14 6.51
C HIS A 182 20.33 -4.69 6.76
N ARG A 183 21.08 -4.06 7.65
CA ARG A 183 22.46 -4.40 7.95
C ARG A 183 22.57 -5.11 9.30
N VAL A 184 23.26 -6.25 9.32
CA VAL A 184 23.57 -6.98 10.55
C VAL A 184 25.06 -6.88 10.87
N GLN A 185 25.37 -6.75 12.15
CA GLN A 185 26.73 -6.83 12.71
C GLN A 185 26.73 -7.86 13.81
N ARG A 186 27.28 -9.04 13.53
CA ARG A 186 27.44 -10.13 14.51
C ARG A 186 28.62 -11.03 14.13
N VAL A 187 29.01 -11.92 15.03
CA VAL A 187 29.87 -13.04 14.71
C VAL A 187 29.02 -14.11 14.03
N PRO A 188 29.26 -14.43 12.74
CA PRO A 188 28.50 -15.46 12.04
C PRO A 188 28.61 -16.83 12.69
N ALA A 189 27.59 -17.67 12.53
CA ALA A 189 27.70 -19.08 12.97
C ALA A 189 28.77 -19.85 12.19
N THR A 190 29.17 -19.36 11.04
CA THR A 190 30.23 -19.94 10.16
C THR A 190 31.61 -19.40 10.48
N GLU A 191 31.77 -18.44 11.39
CA GLU A 191 33.06 -17.82 11.74
C GLU A 191 33.71 -18.53 12.92
N SER A 192 34.88 -19.12 12.70
CA SER A 192 35.62 -19.88 13.73
C SER A 192 36.52 -19.01 14.62
N GLN A 193 36.87 -17.79 14.19
CA GLN A 193 37.86 -16.93 14.88
C GLN A 193 37.17 -15.82 15.71
N GLY A 194 35.83 -15.84 15.81
CA GLY A 194 35.09 -14.87 16.61
C GLY A 194 35.07 -13.43 16.06
N ARG A 195 35.37 -13.23 14.78
CA ARG A 195 35.37 -11.91 14.16
C ARG A 195 33.95 -11.45 13.83
N ILE A 196 33.69 -10.18 14.14
CA ILE A 196 32.41 -9.56 13.79
C ILE A 196 32.39 -9.30 12.28
N HIS A 197 31.38 -9.84 11.60
CA HIS A 197 31.11 -9.57 10.19
C HIS A 197 29.97 -8.57 10.04
N THR A 198 29.99 -7.84 8.93
CA THR A 198 28.92 -6.93 8.54
C THR A 198 28.31 -7.47 7.25
N SER A 199 27.07 -7.94 7.36
CA SER A 199 26.29 -8.46 6.24
C SER A 199 25.03 -7.61 6.03
N ALA A 200 24.42 -7.71 4.87
CA ALA A 200 23.22 -6.98 4.55
C ALA A 200 22.21 -7.86 3.80
N CYS A 201 20.94 -7.61 4.07
CA CYS A 201 19.79 -8.12 3.31
C CYS A 201 18.99 -6.96 2.76
N THR A 202 18.25 -7.20 1.70
CA THR A 202 17.24 -6.27 1.20
C THR A 202 15.87 -6.81 1.51
N VAL A 203 14.99 -5.91 1.91
CA VAL A 203 13.56 -6.19 2.14
C VAL A 203 12.76 -5.34 1.17
N ALA A 204 11.80 -5.94 0.49
CA ALA A 204 10.79 -5.23 -0.28
C ALA A 204 9.41 -5.60 0.24
N VAL A 205 8.61 -4.60 0.54
CA VAL A 205 7.21 -4.74 0.94
C VAL A 205 6.35 -4.14 -0.15
N MET A 206 5.50 -4.94 -0.75
CA MET A 206 4.63 -4.54 -1.85
C MET A 206 3.19 -4.87 -1.48
N PRO A 207 2.23 -3.98 -1.77
CA PRO A 207 0.82 -4.29 -1.58
C PRO A 207 0.41 -5.40 -2.54
N GLU A 208 -0.54 -6.24 -2.12
CA GLU A 208 -1.14 -7.22 -3.01
C GLU A 208 -1.91 -6.50 -4.11
N ALA A 209 -1.50 -6.73 -5.37
CA ALA A 209 -2.17 -6.14 -6.52
C ALA A 209 -3.59 -6.69 -6.65
N ASP A 210 -4.52 -5.81 -7.05
CA ASP A 210 -5.86 -6.25 -7.41
C ASP A 210 -5.79 -7.18 -8.64
N GLU A 211 -6.67 -8.18 -8.68
CA GLU A 211 -6.75 -9.08 -9.84
C GLU A 211 -7.03 -8.25 -11.10
N LEU A 212 -6.21 -8.42 -12.12
CA LEU A 212 -6.44 -7.79 -13.40
C LEU A 212 -7.71 -8.41 -14.00
N GLU A 213 -8.72 -7.58 -14.21
CA GLU A 213 -9.93 -8.00 -14.90
C GLU A 213 -9.60 -8.39 -16.35
N ASP A 214 -10.25 -9.45 -16.83
CA ASP A 214 -10.12 -9.84 -18.23
C ASP A 214 -10.66 -8.74 -19.15
N ILE A 215 -9.87 -8.40 -20.16
CA ILE A 215 -10.24 -7.33 -21.10
C ILE A 215 -11.47 -7.76 -21.89
N GLU A 216 -12.58 -7.08 -21.66
CA GLU A 216 -13.73 -7.15 -22.55
C GLU A 216 -13.50 -6.28 -23.79
N LEU A 217 -13.55 -6.92 -24.97
CA LEU A 217 -13.38 -6.20 -26.23
C LEU A 217 -14.64 -5.40 -26.57
N ASN A 218 -14.57 -4.07 -26.45
CA ASN A 218 -15.68 -3.22 -26.85
C ASN A 218 -15.70 -3.12 -28.40
N PRO A 219 -16.82 -3.47 -29.07
CA PRO A 219 -16.94 -3.38 -30.53
C PRO A 219 -16.65 -2.00 -31.11
N VAL A 220 -16.86 -0.92 -30.35
CA VAL A 220 -16.60 0.46 -30.78
C VAL A 220 -15.10 0.72 -30.97
N ASP A 221 -14.25 0.04 -30.21
CA ASP A 221 -12.79 0.20 -30.24
C ASP A 221 -12.12 -0.70 -31.29
N LEU A 222 -12.93 -1.44 -32.07
CA LEU A 222 -12.43 -2.39 -33.05
C LEU A 222 -12.76 -1.94 -34.48
N ARG A 223 -11.72 -1.84 -35.31
CA ARG A 223 -11.88 -1.75 -36.76
C ARG A 223 -11.65 -3.11 -37.36
N ILE A 224 -12.67 -3.62 -38.05
CA ILE A 224 -12.67 -4.94 -38.67
C ILE A 224 -12.66 -4.76 -40.19
N ASP A 225 -11.57 -5.18 -40.83
CA ASP A 225 -11.38 -5.17 -42.28
C ASP A 225 -11.40 -6.62 -42.79
N THR A 226 -12.07 -6.85 -43.90
CA THR A 226 -12.09 -8.15 -44.59
C THR A 226 -11.30 -8.06 -45.88
N PHE A 227 -10.56 -9.12 -46.20
CA PHE A 227 -9.74 -9.18 -47.40
C PHE A 227 -9.61 -10.62 -47.91
N ARG A 228 -9.05 -10.76 -49.11
CA ARG A 228 -8.82 -12.07 -49.70
C ARG A 228 -7.60 -12.75 -49.08
N ALA A 229 -7.78 -14.00 -48.66
CA ALA A 229 -6.68 -14.78 -48.10
C ALA A 229 -5.61 -14.99 -49.16
N SER A 230 -4.35 -14.88 -48.77
CA SER A 230 -3.18 -15.14 -49.63
C SER A 230 -2.64 -16.53 -49.29
N GLY A 231 -2.51 -17.40 -50.30
CA GLY A 231 -1.94 -18.74 -50.08
C GLY A 231 -2.18 -19.68 -51.28
N ALA A 232 -1.55 -20.86 -51.23
CA ALA A 232 -1.77 -21.91 -52.24
C ALA A 232 -3.17 -22.49 -52.04
N GLY A 233 -4.11 -22.21 -52.93
CA GLY A 233 -5.49 -22.69 -52.85
C GLY A 233 -6.23 -22.52 -54.17
N GLY A 234 -7.38 -23.21 -54.29
CA GLY A 234 -8.22 -23.19 -55.45
C GLY A 234 -9.10 -21.94 -55.56
N GLN A 235 -10.09 -22.00 -56.47
CA GLN A 235 -10.93 -20.84 -56.87
C GLN A 235 -11.67 -20.15 -55.69
N HIS A 236 -11.93 -20.85 -54.57
CA HIS A 236 -12.60 -20.29 -53.39
C HIS A 236 -11.72 -19.25 -52.64
N ILE A 237 -10.42 -19.49 -52.50
CA ILE A 237 -9.49 -18.60 -51.78
C ILE A 237 -9.29 -17.29 -52.55
N ASN A 238 -9.32 -17.36 -53.88
CA ASN A 238 -9.05 -16.21 -54.75
C ASN A 238 -10.30 -15.34 -55.02
N LYS A 239 -11.50 -15.82 -54.68
CA LYS A 239 -12.75 -15.08 -54.96
C LYS A 239 -13.51 -14.60 -53.74
N THR A 240 -13.22 -15.14 -52.53
CA THR A 240 -13.98 -14.86 -51.32
C THR A 240 -13.11 -14.09 -50.32
N ASP A 241 -13.65 -12.96 -49.79
CA ASP A 241 -12.99 -12.19 -48.76
C ASP A 241 -13.18 -12.88 -47.40
N SER A 242 -12.50 -14.04 -47.18
CA SER A 242 -12.60 -14.84 -46.01
C SER A 242 -11.61 -14.45 -44.90
N ALA A 243 -10.54 -13.77 -45.24
CA ALA A 243 -9.55 -13.28 -44.27
C ALA A 243 -10.06 -12.06 -43.51
N VAL A 244 -9.75 -11.98 -42.24
CA VAL A 244 -10.18 -10.88 -41.35
C VAL A 244 -8.96 -10.27 -40.70
N ARG A 245 -8.89 -8.95 -40.70
CA ARG A 245 -7.95 -8.12 -39.94
C ARG A 245 -8.73 -7.33 -38.92
N ILE A 246 -8.35 -7.43 -37.65
CA ILE A 246 -8.93 -6.65 -36.57
C ILE A 246 -7.85 -5.73 -36.01
N THR A 247 -8.16 -4.44 -35.99
CA THR A 247 -7.30 -3.42 -35.39
C THR A 247 -7.99 -2.88 -34.16
N HIS A 248 -7.32 -2.98 -33.00
CA HIS A 248 -7.75 -2.33 -31.78
C HIS A 248 -7.29 -0.87 -31.79
N LEU A 249 -8.24 0.05 -31.95
CA LEU A 249 -7.96 1.47 -32.19
C LEU A 249 -7.15 2.15 -31.07
N PRO A 250 -7.46 1.92 -29.76
CA PRO A 250 -6.73 2.57 -28.68
C PRO A 250 -5.24 2.17 -28.61
N THR A 251 -4.91 0.89 -28.83
CA THR A 251 -3.53 0.38 -28.71
C THR A 251 -2.81 0.25 -30.03
N GLY A 252 -3.54 0.37 -31.15
CA GLY A 252 -3.00 0.14 -32.50
C GLY A 252 -2.64 -1.33 -32.80
N MET A 253 -3.00 -2.28 -31.90
CA MET A 253 -2.69 -3.69 -32.07
C MET A 253 -3.50 -4.29 -33.21
N VAL A 254 -2.83 -5.02 -34.10
CA VAL A 254 -3.44 -5.62 -35.29
C VAL A 254 -3.32 -7.15 -35.22
N VAL A 255 -4.40 -7.83 -35.50
CA VAL A 255 -4.46 -9.28 -35.64
C VAL A 255 -5.12 -9.66 -36.95
N GLU A 256 -4.49 -10.57 -37.68
CA GLU A 256 -5.00 -11.12 -38.93
C GLU A 256 -5.25 -12.61 -38.76
N CYS A 257 -6.37 -13.10 -39.30
CA CYS A 257 -6.67 -14.51 -39.37
C CYS A 257 -7.22 -14.86 -40.76
N GLN A 258 -6.55 -15.83 -41.41
CA GLN A 258 -6.89 -16.31 -42.74
C GLN A 258 -6.93 -17.84 -42.88
N ASP A 259 -6.79 -18.56 -41.77
CA ASP A 259 -6.62 -20.02 -41.75
C ASP A 259 -7.91 -20.78 -42.05
N GLY A 260 -9.05 -20.17 -41.72
CA GLY A 260 -10.37 -20.78 -41.94
C GLY A 260 -11.01 -20.40 -43.29
N ARG A 261 -11.88 -21.28 -43.76
CA ARG A 261 -12.68 -21.02 -44.99
C ARG A 261 -13.85 -20.06 -44.74
N SER A 262 -14.23 -19.86 -43.48
CA SER A 262 -15.39 -19.03 -43.08
C SER A 262 -14.89 -17.72 -42.45
N GLN A 263 -15.35 -16.58 -43.00
CA GLN A 263 -15.11 -15.25 -42.47
C GLN A 263 -15.52 -15.13 -41.02
N HIS A 264 -16.67 -15.70 -40.60
CA HIS A 264 -17.13 -15.68 -39.21
C HIS A 264 -16.20 -16.45 -38.29
N ALA A 265 -15.70 -17.62 -38.73
CA ALA A 265 -14.72 -18.38 -37.94
C ALA A 265 -13.39 -17.63 -37.79
N ASN A 266 -12.89 -17.02 -38.86
CA ASN A 266 -11.69 -16.20 -38.83
C ASN A 266 -11.86 -14.96 -37.96
N LYS A 267 -13.03 -14.28 -37.97
CA LYS A 267 -13.35 -13.18 -37.08
C LYS A 267 -13.34 -13.63 -35.62
N ALA A 268 -14.02 -14.74 -35.30
CA ALA A 268 -14.05 -15.26 -33.92
C ALA A 268 -12.66 -15.65 -33.42
N GLN A 269 -11.84 -16.25 -34.27
CA GLN A 269 -10.46 -16.59 -33.94
C GLN A 269 -9.59 -15.36 -33.76
N ALA A 270 -9.69 -14.36 -34.65
CA ALA A 270 -8.95 -13.11 -34.55
C ALA A 270 -9.31 -12.32 -33.28
N MET A 271 -10.59 -12.31 -32.87
CA MET A 271 -11.05 -11.74 -31.60
C MET A 271 -10.39 -12.41 -30.39
N LYS A 272 -10.37 -13.75 -30.37
CA LYS A 272 -9.71 -14.50 -29.27
C LYS A 272 -8.22 -14.21 -29.19
N VAL A 273 -7.53 -14.16 -30.32
CA VAL A 273 -6.10 -13.86 -30.38
C VAL A 273 -5.83 -12.42 -29.97
N LEU A 274 -6.70 -11.48 -30.36
CA LEU A 274 -6.59 -10.08 -29.96
C LEU A 274 -6.75 -9.92 -28.43
N ALA A 275 -7.80 -10.53 -27.87
CA ALA A 275 -8.02 -10.52 -26.41
C ALA A 275 -6.81 -11.09 -25.65
N ALA A 276 -6.31 -12.25 -26.08
CA ALA A 276 -5.13 -12.87 -25.47
C ALA A 276 -3.87 -11.96 -25.55
N ARG A 277 -3.64 -11.29 -26.69
CA ARG A 277 -2.51 -10.37 -26.85
C ARG A 277 -2.64 -9.11 -26.02
N LEU A 278 -3.85 -8.56 -25.89
CA LEU A 278 -4.12 -7.39 -25.05
C LEU A 278 -3.92 -7.74 -23.58
N ASN A 279 -4.46 -8.89 -23.11
CA ASN A 279 -4.25 -9.38 -21.75
C ASN A 279 -2.75 -9.62 -21.46
N ASP A 280 -2.00 -10.18 -22.41
CA ASP A 280 -0.56 -10.40 -22.26
C ASP A 280 0.22 -9.06 -22.21
N ALA A 281 -0.17 -8.09 -23.02
CA ALA A 281 0.42 -6.75 -22.98
C ALA A 281 0.16 -6.05 -21.64
N GLN A 282 -1.07 -6.09 -21.14
CA GLN A 282 -1.45 -5.53 -19.85
C GLN A 282 -0.68 -6.20 -18.69
N LYS A 283 -0.56 -7.53 -18.70
CA LYS A 283 0.21 -8.27 -17.70
C LYS A 283 1.69 -7.89 -17.74
N ARG A 284 2.28 -7.74 -18.92
CA ARG A 284 3.68 -7.30 -19.06
C ARG A 284 3.91 -5.88 -18.56
N GLU A 285 2.97 -4.98 -18.82
CA GLU A 285 3.04 -3.60 -18.34
C GLU A 285 2.94 -3.55 -16.81
N ALA A 286 1.98 -4.28 -16.22
CA ALA A 286 1.85 -4.40 -14.76
C ALA A 286 3.12 -4.98 -14.12
N GLN A 287 3.68 -6.05 -14.68
CA GLN A 287 4.93 -6.66 -14.21
C GLN A 287 6.13 -5.71 -14.33
N ALA A 288 6.21 -4.94 -15.41
CA ALA A 288 7.28 -3.96 -15.60
C ALA A 288 7.18 -2.82 -14.57
N LYS A 289 5.96 -2.35 -14.28
CA LYS A 289 5.70 -1.36 -13.24
C LYS A 289 6.09 -1.89 -11.87
N GLU A 290 5.62 -3.08 -11.50
CA GLU A 290 5.96 -3.75 -10.24
C GLU A 290 7.49 -3.95 -10.07
N ALA A 291 8.17 -4.38 -11.16
CA ALA A 291 9.62 -4.54 -11.14
C ALA A 291 10.36 -3.20 -10.95
N ALA A 292 9.86 -2.12 -11.54
CA ALA A 292 10.42 -0.78 -11.37
C ALA A 292 10.21 -0.25 -9.95
N GLU A 293 9.02 -0.43 -9.39
CA GLU A 293 8.70 -0.09 -7.99
C GLU A 293 9.58 -0.87 -7.01
N ARG A 294 9.67 -2.20 -7.18
CA ARG A 294 10.55 -3.06 -6.38
C ARG A 294 12.00 -2.56 -6.42
N LYS A 295 12.51 -2.23 -7.60
CA LYS A 295 13.87 -1.70 -7.74
C LYS A 295 14.08 -0.38 -7.02
N SER A 296 13.10 0.51 -7.03
CA SER A 296 13.18 1.79 -6.32
C SER A 296 13.18 1.61 -4.79
N LEU A 297 12.42 0.63 -4.27
CA LEU A 297 12.34 0.33 -2.84
C LEU A 297 13.62 -0.31 -2.27
N ILE A 298 14.31 -1.15 -3.06
CA ILE A 298 15.46 -1.93 -2.59
C ILE A 298 16.79 -1.13 -2.70
N GLY A 299 16.87 -0.17 -3.63
CA GLY A 299 18.12 0.50 -3.96
C GLY A 299 19.15 -0.43 -4.59
N SER A 300 20.44 -0.23 -4.30
CA SER A 300 21.54 -1.07 -4.83
C SER A 300 21.74 -2.38 -4.07
N GLY A 301 21.16 -2.54 -2.89
CA GLY A 301 21.42 -3.66 -1.97
C GLY A 301 22.82 -3.64 -1.33
N ASP A 302 23.55 -2.53 -1.45
CA ASP A 302 24.83 -2.34 -0.78
C ASP A 302 24.61 -2.08 0.72
N ARG A 303 25.49 -2.60 1.56
CA ARG A 303 25.48 -2.34 3.01
C ARG A 303 25.67 -0.88 3.40
N SER A 304 26.06 -0.01 2.49
CA SER A 304 26.13 1.43 2.69
C SER A 304 24.76 2.10 2.62
N GLU A 305 23.86 1.58 1.78
CA GLU A 305 22.47 2.05 1.60
C GLU A 305 21.53 1.35 2.59
N ARG A 306 21.83 1.48 3.88
CA ARG A 306 21.02 0.85 4.93
C ARG A 306 19.97 1.77 5.49
N ILE A 307 18.77 1.25 5.70
CA ILE A 307 17.74 1.92 6.49
C ILE A 307 17.88 1.56 7.98
N ARG A 308 18.28 0.32 8.31
CA ARG A 308 18.38 -0.15 9.69
C ARG A 308 19.62 -1.01 9.92
N THR A 309 20.18 -0.90 11.13
CA THR A 309 21.32 -1.71 11.59
C THR A 309 20.95 -2.49 12.84
N TYR A 310 21.23 -3.79 12.79
CA TYR A 310 21.07 -4.75 13.89
C TYR A 310 22.47 -5.10 14.44
N ASN A 311 22.80 -4.57 15.61
CA ASN A 311 24.12 -4.73 16.23
C ASN A 311 24.00 -5.69 17.41
N TYR A 312 24.37 -6.95 17.20
CA TYR A 312 24.28 -8.02 18.22
C TYR A 312 25.26 -7.80 19.38
N PRO A 313 26.55 -7.47 19.17
CA PRO A 313 27.46 -7.20 20.26
C PRO A 313 27.02 -6.11 21.23
N GLN A 314 26.25 -5.16 20.74
CA GLN A 314 25.73 -4.04 21.56
C GLN A 314 24.26 -4.21 21.95
N GLY A 315 23.60 -5.29 21.52
CA GLY A 315 22.19 -5.55 21.82
C GLY A 315 21.26 -4.43 21.31
N ARG A 316 21.64 -3.73 20.23
CA ARG A 316 20.89 -2.55 19.76
C ARG A 316 20.44 -2.65 18.31
N VAL A 317 19.29 -2.01 18.03
CA VAL A 317 18.78 -1.74 16.69
C VAL A 317 18.77 -0.23 16.48
N THR A 318 19.25 0.23 15.33
CA THR A 318 19.23 1.66 14.96
C THR A 318 18.55 1.82 13.61
N ASP A 319 17.44 2.57 13.57
CA ASP A 319 16.86 3.05 12.32
C ASP A 319 17.49 4.38 11.95
N HIS A 320 18.15 4.43 10.80
CA HIS A 320 18.95 5.58 10.39
C HIS A 320 18.13 6.71 9.77
N ARG A 321 16.90 6.44 9.36
CA ARG A 321 16.00 7.45 8.76
C ARG A 321 15.53 8.46 9.80
N ILE A 322 15.21 7.97 10.99
CA ILE A 322 14.68 8.78 12.12
C ILE A 322 15.66 8.85 13.29
N ASN A 323 16.89 8.35 13.13
CA ASN A 323 17.93 8.29 14.17
C ASN A 323 17.46 7.62 15.47
N LEU A 324 16.48 6.68 15.39
CA LEU A 324 15.97 5.93 16.53
C LEU A 324 16.93 4.80 16.88
N THR A 325 17.37 4.73 18.14
CA THR A 325 18.20 3.64 18.65
C THR A 325 17.53 2.96 19.84
N LEU A 326 17.31 1.65 19.76
CA LEU A 326 16.69 0.83 20.79
C LEU A 326 17.69 -0.23 21.27
N HIS A 327 17.88 -0.33 22.59
CA HIS A 327 18.73 -1.34 23.24
C HIS A 327 17.92 -2.60 23.63
N LYS A 328 17.12 -3.13 22.70
CA LYS A 328 16.27 -4.30 22.89
C LYS A 328 16.25 -5.20 21.64
N LEU A 329 17.44 -5.46 21.07
CA LEU A 329 17.60 -6.22 19.83
C LEU A 329 16.85 -7.57 19.86
N ASP A 330 16.98 -8.33 20.95
CA ASP A 330 16.38 -9.67 21.08
C ASP A 330 14.85 -9.62 20.99
N PHE A 331 14.23 -8.62 21.61
CA PHE A 331 12.77 -8.41 21.53
C PHE A 331 12.35 -8.02 20.11
N VAL A 332 13.12 -7.14 19.45
CA VAL A 332 12.87 -6.75 18.06
C VAL A 332 12.96 -7.98 17.15
N MET A 333 13.97 -8.81 17.29
CA MET A 333 14.13 -10.04 16.51
C MET A 333 13.06 -11.10 16.84
N ASP A 334 12.40 -11.01 17.99
CA ASP A 334 11.21 -11.80 18.35
C ASP A 334 9.88 -11.11 17.92
N GLY A 335 9.94 -10.11 17.07
CA GLY A 335 8.77 -9.46 16.45
C GLY A 335 8.19 -8.28 17.25
N ASP A 336 8.93 -7.68 18.20
CA ASP A 336 8.51 -6.44 18.86
C ASP A 336 8.94 -5.21 18.03
N LEU A 337 8.23 -4.97 16.93
CA LEU A 337 8.49 -3.85 16.02
C LEU A 337 7.63 -2.62 16.30
N GLU A 338 6.72 -2.68 17.27
CA GLU A 338 5.68 -1.66 17.49
C GLU A 338 6.26 -0.25 17.68
N GLU A 339 7.31 -0.12 18.50
CA GLU A 339 7.93 1.17 18.77
C GLU A 339 8.59 1.78 17.51
N ILE A 340 9.27 0.94 16.71
CA ILE A 340 9.90 1.38 15.47
C ILE A 340 8.84 1.78 14.45
N THR A 341 7.82 0.94 14.28
CA THR A 341 6.73 1.16 13.32
C THR A 341 5.95 2.43 13.65
N ASN A 342 5.61 2.63 14.92
CA ASN A 342 4.88 3.83 15.35
C ASN A 342 5.71 5.10 15.19
N ALA A 343 7.03 5.04 15.45
CA ALA A 343 7.91 6.18 15.22
C ALA A 343 8.03 6.55 13.73
N LEU A 344 8.12 5.56 12.84
CA LEU A 344 8.16 5.77 11.40
C LEU A 344 6.86 6.33 10.85
N ILE A 345 5.72 5.83 11.35
CA ILE A 345 4.39 6.36 11.00
C ILE A 345 4.28 7.82 11.46
N ALA A 346 4.71 8.13 12.69
CA ALA A 346 4.65 9.50 13.21
C ALA A 346 5.52 10.47 12.40
N GLU A 347 6.73 10.07 12.00
CA GLU A 347 7.61 10.87 11.16
C GLU A 347 6.98 11.13 9.79
N HIS A 348 6.47 10.07 9.15
CA HIS A 348 5.79 10.19 7.86
C HIS A 348 4.56 11.11 7.93
N GLN A 349 3.75 11.00 9.01
CA GLN A 349 2.64 11.91 9.25
C GLN A 349 3.11 13.36 9.41
N ALA A 350 4.24 13.58 10.12
CA ALA A 350 4.81 14.91 10.29
C ALA A 350 5.29 15.51 8.96
N GLU A 351 5.94 14.71 8.09
CA GLU A 351 6.34 15.12 6.74
C GLU A 351 5.13 15.52 5.88
N LEU A 352 4.05 14.70 5.90
CA LEU A 352 2.83 14.99 5.16
C LEU A 352 2.14 16.28 5.68
N LEU A 353 2.11 16.49 7.00
CA LEU A 353 1.57 17.71 7.60
C LEU A 353 2.38 18.93 7.20
N ALA A 354 3.71 18.83 7.19
CA ALA A 354 4.57 19.91 6.73
C ALA A 354 4.31 20.25 5.27
N ALA A 355 4.17 19.26 4.40
CA ALA A 355 3.85 19.46 2.99
C ALA A 355 2.46 20.06 2.73
N MET A 356 1.49 19.87 3.63
CA MET A 356 0.15 20.51 3.56
C MET A 356 0.17 21.94 4.12
N GLY A 357 1.22 22.33 4.85
CA GLY A 357 1.37 23.65 5.47
C GLY A 357 1.90 24.74 4.55
N ASP A 358 2.58 24.34 3.48
CA ASP A 358 3.09 25.19 2.42
C ASP A 358 2.02 25.39 1.32
#